data_cbc064ca917b88046cf82cf966332855
#
_entry.id   cbc064ca917b88046cf82cf966332855
#
_cell.length_a   1.000
_cell.length_b   1.000
_cell.length_c   1.000
_cell.angle_alpha   90.00
_cell.angle_beta   90.00
_cell.angle_gamma   90.00
#
_symmetry.space_group_name_H-M   'P 1'
#
loop_
_entity.id
_entity.type
_entity.pdbx_description
1 polymer ?
#
loop_
_entity_poly.entity_id
_entity_poly.type
_entity_poly.pdbx_seq_one_letter_code
_entity_poly.pdbx_strand_id
1 'polypeptide(L)'
;MKFPAIVNERLSDKVVNVITEQIKSGQLKPGDKLPSEPELANALQVSRGILREALTTLQARNVIYRKPKEGTFINSGAPEILDESWAISMKQATYLDLIEVRECMEKRVVEKVIDLATDEQVNELYDLIQPDTAGEMEHSADYYFHYRLAEFSQNIIFANFIDTYYDIFNEITAISSKNSARRENIYNEHLAIVNAIKARDKKEAKASVRHHLHMVRESLKAREAKQA
;
A
#
# COMPACT_ATOMS: atom_id res chain seq x y z
N MET A 1 -7.26 -26.87 16.08
CA MET A 1 -6.30 -27.34 15.05
C MET A 1 -5.65 -26.12 14.44
N LYS A 2 -4.34 -25.95 14.56
CA LYS A 2 -3.59 -24.88 13.86
C LYS A 2 -3.03 -25.51 12.57
N PHE A 3 -3.45 -25.00 11.42
CA PHE A 3 -2.82 -25.36 10.15
C PHE A 3 -1.65 -24.41 9.90
N PRO A 4 -0.44 -24.91 9.57
CA PRO A 4 0.66 -24.06 9.17
C PRO A 4 0.30 -23.36 7.85
N ALA A 5 0.67 -22.07 7.72
CA ALA A 5 0.49 -21.34 6.48
C ALA A 5 1.31 -21.98 5.34
N ILE A 6 0.65 -22.37 4.26
CA ILE A 6 1.33 -22.86 3.06
C ILE A 6 1.78 -21.64 2.26
N VAL A 7 3.05 -21.25 2.43
CA VAL A 7 3.70 -20.28 1.54
C VAL A 7 4.10 -21.02 0.28
N ASN A 8 3.20 -21.12 -0.68
CA ASN A 8 3.50 -21.66 -2.00
C ASN A 8 3.40 -20.52 -3.01
N GLU A 9 4.50 -20.22 -3.70
CA GLU A 9 4.51 -19.28 -4.81
C GLU A 9 3.51 -19.75 -5.87
N ARG A 10 2.51 -18.91 -6.20
CA ARG A 10 1.45 -19.29 -7.12
C ARG A 10 2.03 -19.54 -8.50
N LEU A 11 1.53 -20.54 -9.20
CA LEU A 11 1.96 -20.82 -10.59
C LEU A 11 1.72 -19.64 -11.53
N SER A 12 0.70 -18.83 -11.27
CA SER A 12 0.46 -17.56 -11.99
C SER A 12 1.60 -16.56 -11.81
N ASP A 13 2.17 -16.44 -10.59
CA ASP A 13 3.31 -15.56 -10.33
C ASP A 13 4.57 -16.04 -11.05
N LYS A 14 4.79 -17.35 -11.11
CA LYS A 14 5.89 -17.94 -11.91
C LYS A 14 5.76 -17.61 -13.39
N VAL A 15 4.56 -17.67 -13.93
CA VAL A 15 4.30 -17.27 -15.35
C VAL A 15 4.58 -15.77 -15.54
N VAL A 16 4.15 -14.92 -14.60
CA VAL A 16 4.47 -13.48 -14.62
C VAL A 16 5.98 -13.29 -14.66
N ASN A 17 6.73 -13.95 -13.78
CA ASN A 17 8.18 -13.86 -13.71
C ASN A 17 8.86 -14.30 -15.01
N VAL A 18 8.44 -15.43 -15.61
CA VAL A 18 8.99 -15.91 -16.87
C VAL A 18 8.82 -14.88 -18.00
N ILE A 19 7.62 -14.33 -18.18
CA ILE A 19 7.36 -13.32 -19.23
C ILE A 19 8.17 -12.04 -18.93
N THR A 20 8.24 -11.62 -17.68
CA THR A 20 9.02 -10.45 -17.25
C THR A 20 10.49 -10.61 -17.59
N GLU A 21 11.10 -11.78 -17.32
CA GLU A 21 12.50 -12.06 -17.64
C GLU A 21 12.77 -12.09 -19.16
N GLN A 22 11.82 -12.56 -19.96
CA GLN A 22 11.93 -12.51 -21.43
C GLN A 22 11.94 -11.06 -21.95
N ILE A 23 11.20 -10.15 -21.29
CA ILE A 23 11.20 -8.73 -21.64
C ILE A 23 12.50 -8.07 -21.18
N LYS A 24 12.93 -8.30 -19.93
CA LYS A 24 14.19 -7.78 -19.38
C LYS A 24 15.42 -8.21 -20.18
N SER A 25 15.45 -9.45 -20.63
CA SER A 25 16.53 -9.99 -21.47
C SER A 25 16.48 -9.52 -22.94
N GLY A 26 15.44 -8.77 -23.32
CA GLY A 26 15.25 -8.27 -24.69
C GLY A 26 14.80 -9.34 -25.70
N GLN A 27 14.42 -10.54 -25.25
CA GLN A 27 13.85 -11.59 -26.11
C GLN A 27 12.42 -11.24 -26.53
N LEU A 28 11.65 -10.57 -25.66
CA LEU A 28 10.39 -9.93 -25.99
C LEU A 28 10.58 -8.41 -25.97
N LYS A 29 10.24 -7.75 -27.06
CA LYS A 29 10.42 -6.31 -27.25
C LYS A 29 9.08 -5.56 -27.18
N PRO A 30 9.09 -4.27 -26.86
CA PRO A 30 7.92 -3.41 -27.00
C PRO A 30 7.25 -3.57 -28.36
N GLY A 31 5.94 -3.76 -28.35
CA GLY A 31 5.14 -3.98 -29.56
C GLY A 31 5.07 -5.42 -30.04
N ASP A 32 5.90 -6.34 -29.52
CA ASP A 32 5.83 -7.76 -29.89
C ASP A 32 4.48 -8.35 -29.47
N LYS A 33 3.97 -9.21 -30.35
CA LYS A 33 2.76 -9.97 -30.09
C LYS A 33 3.11 -11.26 -29.35
N LEU A 34 2.47 -11.50 -28.22
CA LEU A 34 2.55 -12.78 -27.52
C LEU A 34 1.86 -13.89 -28.33
N PRO A 35 2.32 -15.15 -28.22
CA PRO A 35 1.57 -16.30 -28.70
C PRO A 35 0.13 -16.30 -28.20
N SER A 36 -0.77 -16.97 -28.90
CA SER A 36 -2.16 -17.11 -28.44
C SER A 36 -2.21 -17.78 -27.04
N GLU A 37 -3.25 -17.50 -26.26
CA GLU A 37 -3.39 -18.10 -24.93
C GLU A 37 -3.25 -19.63 -24.93
N PRO A 38 -3.82 -20.40 -25.92
CA PRO A 38 -3.61 -21.84 -25.98
C PRO A 38 -2.15 -22.24 -26.24
N GLU A 39 -1.47 -21.54 -27.16
CA GLU A 39 -0.06 -21.81 -27.50
C GLU A 39 0.86 -21.50 -26.32
N LEU A 40 0.65 -20.35 -25.67
CA LEU A 40 1.46 -19.90 -24.54
C LEU A 40 1.23 -20.80 -23.30
N ALA A 41 -0.01 -21.20 -23.02
CA ALA A 41 -0.32 -22.14 -21.95
C ALA A 41 0.36 -23.50 -22.16
N ASN A 42 0.35 -23.99 -23.39
CA ASN A 42 1.02 -25.24 -23.76
C ASN A 42 2.54 -25.11 -23.64
N ALA A 43 3.13 -24.02 -24.14
CA ALA A 43 4.58 -23.78 -24.07
C ALA A 43 5.08 -23.68 -22.63
N LEU A 44 4.30 -23.06 -21.74
CA LEU A 44 4.61 -22.90 -20.31
C LEU A 44 4.14 -24.08 -19.44
N GLN A 45 3.49 -25.09 -20.04
CA GLN A 45 2.94 -26.26 -19.35
C GLN A 45 2.02 -25.90 -18.15
N VAL A 46 1.19 -24.88 -18.31
CA VAL A 46 0.21 -24.43 -17.30
C VAL A 46 -1.22 -24.52 -17.83
N SER A 47 -2.19 -24.51 -16.91
CA SER A 47 -3.59 -24.44 -17.32
C SER A 47 -3.92 -23.05 -17.91
N ARG A 48 -4.93 -22.99 -18.79
CA ARG A 48 -5.42 -21.73 -19.37
C ARG A 48 -5.89 -20.74 -18.29
N GLY A 49 -6.41 -21.24 -17.15
CA GLY A 49 -6.84 -20.42 -16.02
C GLY A 49 -5.66 -19.70 -15.35
N ILE A 50 -4.58 -20.44 -15.07
CA ILE A 50 -3.32 -19.91 -14.50
C ILE A 50 -2.71 -18.87 -15.46
N LEU A 51 -2.67 -19.17 -16.76
CA LEU A 51 -2.15 -18.21 -17.74
C LEU A 51 -2.99 -16.93 -17.78
N ARG A 52 -4.32 -17.03 -17.77
CA ARG A 52 -5.21 -15.85 -17.79
C ARG A 52 -5.04 -14.97 -16.54
N GLU A 53 -4.87 -15.57 -15.38
CA GLU A 53 -4.56 -14.86 -14.13
C GLU A 53 -3.25 -14.09 -14.27
N ALA A 54 -2.18 -14.74 -14.75
CA ALA A 54 -0.88 -14.11 -14.98
C ALA A 54 -0.97 -12.96 -16.01
N LEU A 55 -1.64 -13.17 -17.14
CA LEU A 55 -1.83 -12.13 -18.15
C LEU A 55 -2.69 -10.97 -17.63
N THR A 56 -3.64 -11.23 -16.75
CA THR A 56 -4.42 -10.17 -16.09
C THR A 56 -3.55 -9.35 -15.17
N THR A 57 -2.67 -9.97 -14.40
CA THR A 57 -1.67 -9.30 -13.55
C THR A 57 -0.71 -8.44 -14.38
N LEU A 58 -0.16 -8.97 -15.47
CA LEU A 58 0.73 -8.21 -16.37
C LEU A 58 0.01 -7.02 -17.03
N GLN A 59 -1.26 -7.19 -17.38
CA GLN A 59 -2.07 -6.10 -17.93
C GLN A 59 -2.36 -5.03 -16.88
N ALA A 60 -2.70 -5.42 -15.65
CA ALA A 60 -2.89 -4.49 -14.54
C ALA A 60 -1.61 -3.68 -14.21
N ARG A 61 -0.43 -4.31 -14.38
CA ARG A 61 0.88 -3.65 -14.26
C ARG A 61 1.30 -2.85 -15.51
N ASN A 62 0.43 -2.74 -16.50
CA ASN A 62 0.70 -2.04 -17.76
C ASN A 62 1.92 -2.59 -18.55
N VAL A 63 2.31 -3.83 -18.31
CA VAL A 63 3.40 -4.53 -19.01
C VAL A 63 2.95 -5.01 -20.38
N ILE A 64 1.67 -5.42 -20.46
CA ILE A 64 1.04 -5.87 -21.71
C ILE A 64 -0.28 -5.14 -21.94
N TYR A 65 -0.75 -5.13 -23.18
CA TYR A 65 -2.10 -4.69 -23.52
C TYR A 65 -2.78 -5.65 -24.49
N ARG A 66 -4.10 -5.70 -24.44
CA ARG A 66 -4.92 -6.57 -25.30
C ARG A 66 -5.65 -5.75 -26.34
N LYS A 67 -5.57 -6.20 -27.60
CA LYS A 67 -6.41 -5.69 -28.70
C LYS A 67 -7.46 -6.72 -29.06
N PRO A 68 -8.74 -6.37 -29.02
CA PRO A 68 -9.80 -7.30 -29.43
C PRO A 68 -9.55 -7.86 -30.82
N LYS A 69 -9.65 -9.18 -30.96
CA LYS A 69 -9.40 -9.97 -32.19
C LYS A 69 -7.96 -9.93 -32.73
N GLU A 70 -7.10 -9.07 -32.26
CA GLU A 70 -5.70 -8.99 -32.70
C GLU A 70 -4.75 -9.76 -31.78
N GLY A 71 -4.99 -9.80 -30.47
CA GLY A 71 -4.19 -10.55 -29.51
C GLY A 71 -3.64 -9.71 -28.36
N THR A 72 -2.62 -10.23 -27.70
CA THR A 72 -1.92 -9.60 -26.56
C THR A 72 -0.53 -9.13 -27.00
N PHE A 73 -0.14 -7.94 -26.63
CA PHE A 73 1.09 -7.29 -27.06
C PHE A 73 1.86 -6.74 -25.88
N ILE A 74 3.19 -6.67 -25.99
CA ILE A 74 4.06 -6.01 -25.02
C ILE A 74 3.88 -4.50 -25.12
N ASN A 75 3.69 -3.82 -23.99
CA ASN A 75 3.55 -2.37 -23.93
C ASN A 75 4.88 -1.68 -24.28
N SER A 76 4.81 -0.49 -24.88
CA SER A 76 5.99 0.30 -25.23
C SER A 76 6.83 0.70 -24.02
N GLY A 77 6.22 0.93 -22.85
CA GLY A 77 6.91 1.24 -21.61
C GLY A 77 7.24 0.02 -20.74
N ALA A 78 7.09 -1.22 -21.25
CA ALA A 78 7.31 -2.41 -20.45
C ALA A 78 8.75 -2.56 -19.91
N PRO A 79 9.83 -2.28 -20.67
CA PRO A 79 11.19 -2.37 -20.16
C PRO A 79 11.43 -1.42 -18.98
N GLU A 80 10.96 -0.19 -19.07
CA GLU A 80 11.07 0.83 -18.04
C GLU A 80 10.28 0.46 -16.78
N ILE A 81 9.06 -0.08 -16.95
CA ILE A 81 8.21 -0.57 -15.86
C ILE A 81 8.87 -1.74 -15.11
N LEU A 82 9.65 -2.56 -15.82
CA LEU A 82 10.33 -3.74 -15.28
C LEU A 82 11.75 -3.44 -14.79
N ASP A 83 12.27 -2.26 -15.05
CA ASP A 83 13.55 -1.82 -14.49
C ASP A 83 13.42 -1.65 -12.98
N GLU A 84 14.36 -2.23 -12.21
CA GLU A 84 14.30 -2.17 -10.74
C GLU A 84 14.39 -0.75 -10.21
N SER A 85 15.21 0.09 -10.85
CA SER A 85 15.35 1.50 -10.44
C SER A 85 14.07 2.27 -10.69
N TRP A 86 13.40 2.04 -11.83
CA TRP A 86 12.10 2.62 -12.14
C TRP A 86 11.00 2.09 -11.21
N ALA A 87 10.99 0.77 -10.96
CA ALA A 87 10.02 0.17 -10.04
C ALA A 87 10.15 0.74 -8.62
N ILE A 88 11.40 0.95 -8.13
CA ILE A 88 11.66 1.61 -6.85
C ILE A 88 11.14 3.05 -6.88
N SER A 89 11.45 3.81 -7.92
CA SER A 89 10.99 5.20 -8.05
C SER A 89 9.48 5.32 -8.12
N MET A 90 8.81 4.42 -8.87
CA MET A 90 7.33 4.38 -8.92
C MET A 90 6.72 3.99 -7.59
N LYS A 91 7.31 3.03 -6.88
CA LYS A 91 6.85 2.64 -5.55
C LYS A 91 6.95 3.80 -4.57
N GLN A 92 8.01 4.57 -4.63
CA GLN A 92 8.20 5.77 -3.81
C GLN A 92 7.22 6.88 -4.18
N ALA A 93 7.01 7.14 -5.47
CA ALA A 93 5.98 8.08 -5.93
C ALA A 93 4.61 7.67 -5.39
N THR A 94 4.27 6.38 -5.48
CA THR A 94 3.01 5.84 -4.91
C THR A 94 2.90 6.10 -3.41
N TYR A 95 3.98 5.97 -2.64
CA TYR A 95 3.95 6.26 -1.20
C TYR A 95 3.70 7.75 -0.92
N LEU A 96 4.36 8.63 -1.65
CA LEU A 96 4.18 10.08 -1.48
C LEU A 96 2.78 10.54 -1.89
N ASP A 97 2.27 10.02 -2.99
CA ASP A 97 0.91 10.28 -3.48
C ASP A 97 -0.14 9.76 -2.48
N LEU A 98 0.09 8.57 -1.91
CA LEU A 98 -0.80 8.01 -0.89
C LEU A 98 -0.83 8.87 0.38
N ILE A 99 0.33 9.39 0.82
CA ILE A 99 0.40 10.31 1.96
C ILE A 99 -0.34 11.62 1.65
N GLU A 100 -0.27 12.13 0.42
CA GLU A 100 -1.01 13.31 0.01
C GLU A 100 -2.53 13.07 0.07
N VAL A 101 -3.00 11.94 -0.45
CA VAL A 101 -4.41 11.54 -0.34
C VAL A 101 -4.84 11.40 1.13
N ARG A 102 -4.03 10.74 1.96
CA ARG A 102 -4.26 10.64 3.41
C ARG A 102 -4.40 12.01 4.05
N GLU A 103 -3.48 12.93 3.77
CA GLU A 103 -3.52 14.27 4.33
C GLU A 103 -4.83 15.01 3.98
N CYS A 104 -5.32 14.86 2.76
CA CYS A 104 -6.59 15.45 2.35
C CYS A 104 -7.78 14.83 3.08
N MET A 105 -7.81 13.50 3.22
CA MET A 105 -8.93 12.76 3.80
C MET A 105 -8.93 12.81 5.34
N GLU A 106 -7.80 12.56 5.97
CA GLU A 106 -7.70 12.42 7.43
C GLU A 106 -7.98 13.72 8.17
N LYS A 107 -7.66 14.87 7.59
CA LYS A 107 -8.09 16.18 8.13
C LYS A 107 -9.61 16.27 8.27
N ARG A 108 -10.37 15.73 7.32
CA ARG A 108 -11.83 15.69 7.39
C ARG A 108 -12.33 14.60 8.33
N VAL A 109 -11.61 13.47 8.37
CA VAL A 109 -11.92 12.36 9.28
C VAL A 109 -11.87 12.82 10.74
N VAL A 110 -10.78 13.47 11.19
CA VAL A 110 -10.68 13.90 12.59
C VAL A 110 -11.73 14.96 12.96
N GLU A 111 -12.13 15.83 12.03
CA GLU A 111 -13.25 16.74 12.27
C GLU A 111 -14.56 15.99 12.54
N LYS A 112 -14.85 14.94 11.75
CA LYS A 112 -16.03 14.10 11.92
C LYS A 112 -15.96 13.28 13.20
N VAL A 113 -14.78 12.73 13.54
CA VAL A 113 -14.58 12.02 14.81
C VAL A 113 -14.88 12.93 16.00
N ILE A 114 -14.44 14.19 15.96
CA ILE A 114 -14.76 15.17 17.00
C ILE A 114 -16.27 15.41 17.13
N ASP A 115 -17.00 15.39 16.02
CA ASP A 115 -18.46 15.63 16.03
C ASP A 115 -19.26 14.39 16.43
N LEU A 116 -18.77 13.17 16.14
CA LEU A 116 -19.56 11.94 16.14
C LEU A 116 -19.12 10.92 17.18
N ALA A 117 -17.82 10.87 17.53
CA ALA A 117 -17.29 9.83 18.41
C ALA A 117 -17.71 10.05 19.86
N THR A 118 -18.04 8.94 20.55
CA THR A 118 -18.26 8.90 21.98
C THR A 118 -16.93 9.00 22.74
N ASP A 119 -17.00 9.29 24.04
CA ASP A 119 -15.80 9.36 24.88
C ASP A 119 -15.13 7.96 25.02
N GLU A 120 -15.91 6.89 24.99
CA GLU A 120 -15.40 5.51 24.98
C GLU A 120 -14.58 5.24 23.71
N GLN A 121 -15.07 5.66 22.54
CA GLN A 121 -14.35 5.54 21.26
C GLN A 121 -13.05 6.36 21.26
N VAL A 122 -13.07 7.55 21.86
CA VAL A 122 -11.84 8.36 22.01
C VAL A 122 -10.84 7.69 22.94
N ASN A 123 -11.31 7.05 24.03
CA ASN A 123 -10.43 6.29 24.91
C ASN A 123 -9.85 5.04 24.21
N GLU A 124 -10.62 4.36 23.36
CA GLU A 124 -10.12 3.25 22.52
C GLU A 124 -8.97 3.72 21.63
N LEU A 125 -9.05 4.89 20.99
CA LEU A 125 -7.95 5.45 20.22
C LEU A 125 -6.69 5.66 21.05
N TYR A 126 -6.86 6.09 22.31
CA TYR A 126 -5.75 6.25 23.25
C TYR A 126 -5.09 4.91 23.59
N ASP A 127 -5.88 3.86 23.83
CA ASP A 127 -5.38 2.53 24.15
C ASP A 127 -4.61 1.89 22.97
N LEU A 128 -5.07 2.12 21.74
CA LEU A 128 -4.43 1.59 20.52
C LEU A 128 -3.00 2.11 20.29
N ILE A 129 -2.68 3.31 20.75
CA ILE A 129 -1.35 3.89 20.55
C ILE A 129 -0.35 3.49 21.65
N GLN A 130 -0.77 2.79 22.71
CA GLN A 130 0.13 2.40 23.81
C GLN A 130 1.19 1.39 23.34
N PRO A 131 2.44 1.50 23.81
CA PRO A 131 3.55 0.64 23.36
C PRO A 131 3.32 -0.86 23.58
N ASP A 132 2.57 -1.22 24.61
CA ASP A 132 2.35 -2.61 25.03
C ASP A 132 1.31 -3.34 24.14
N THR A 133 0.52 -2.62 23.35
CA THR A 133 -0.51 -3.21 22.49
C THR A 133 0.05 -3.76 21.18
N ALA A 134 1.26 -3.40 20.77
CA ALA A 134 1.85 -3.76 19.50
C ALA A 134 2.19 -5.26 19.31
N GLY A 135 2.23 -6.05 20.41
CA GLY A 135 2.64 -7.47 20.37
C GLY A 135 1.52 -8.47 20.11
N GLU A 136 0.26 -8.09 20.24
CA GLU A 136 -0.90 -8.99 20.16
C GLU A 136 -1.76 -8.79 18.88
N MET A 137 -1.46 -7.79 18.05
CA MET A 137 -2.26 -7.46 16.88
C MET A 137 -1.76 -8.16 15.62
N GLU A 138 -2.69 -8.62 14.78
CA GLU A 138 -2.42 -9.18 13.46
C GLU A 138 -1.79 -8.14 12.51
N HIS A 139 -2.07 -6.87 12.72
CA HIS A 139 -1.64 -5.72 11.94
C HIS A 139 -0.91 -4.68 12.82
N SER A 140 -0.24 -3.70 12.20
CA SER A 140 0.46 -2.65 12.95
C SER A 140 -0.50 -1.75 13.73
N ALA A 141 -0.06 -1.27 14.91
CA ALA A 141 -0.84 -0.33 15.70
C ALA A 141 -1.16 0.97 14.93
N ASP A 142 -0.25 1.41 14.06
CA ASP A 142 -0.44 2.54 13.14
C ASP A 142 -1.64 2.32 12.20
N TYR A 143 -1.73 1.12 11.59
CA TYR A 143 -2.88 0.75 10.76
C TYR A 143 -4.18 0.82 11.55
N TYR A 144 -4.26 0.15 12.70
CA TYR A 144 -5.48 0.13 13.51
C TYR A 144 -5.90 1.51 13.97
N PHE A 145 -4.96 2.36 14.33
CA PHE A 145 -5.24 3.74 14.72
C PHE A 145 -5.95 4.52 13.60
N HIS A 146 -5.40 4.51 12.40
CA HIS A 146 -6.00 5.22 11.25
C HIS A 146 -7.30 4.58 10.78
N TYR A 147 -7.39 3.25 10.83
CA TYR A 147 -8.61 2.51 10.49
C TYR A 147 -9.75 2.86 11.46
N ARG A 148 -9.49 2.86 12.76
CA ARG A 148 -10.49 3.22 13.78
C ARG A 148 -10.91 4.70 13.70
N LEU A 149 -9.98 5.60 13.41
CA LEU A 149 -10.36 6.99 13.10
C LEU A 149 -11.35 7.06 11.94
N ALA A 150 -11.11 6.28 10.87
CA ALA A 150 -12.01 6.22 9.73
C ALA A 150 -13.39 5.67 10.11
N GLU A 151 -13.46 4.57 10.87
CA GLU A 151 -14.72 3.99 11.36
C GLU A 151 -15.50 4.98 12.24
N PHE A 152 -14.85 5.60 13.24
CA PHE A 152 -15.50 6.54 14.15
C PHE A 152 -15.96 7.83 13.45
N SER A 153 -15.34 8.16 12.32
CA SER A 153 -15.83 9.23 11.44
C SER A 153 -17.10 8.85 10.68
N GLN A 154 -17.53 7.59 10.73
CA GLN A 154 -18.63 7.02 9.92
C GLN A 154 -18.43 7.24 8.41
N ASN A 155 -17.18 7.24 7.96
CA ASN A 155 -16.82 7.33 6.55
C ASN A 155 -16.37 5.95 6.03
N ILE A 156 -17.34 5.14 5.63
CA ILE A 156 -17.09 3.77 5.16
C ILE A 156 -16.15 3.71 3.94
N ILE A 157 -16.18 4.73 3.09
CA ILE A 157 -15.29 4.79 1.92
C ILE A 157 -13.83 4.96 2.37
N PHE A 158 -13.59 5.79 3.40
CA PHE A 158 -12.25 5.95 3.91
C PHE A 158 -11.76 4.74 4.69
N ALA A 159 -12.63 4.08 5.47
CA ALA A 159 -12.28 2.82 6.12
C ALA A 159 -11.88 1.75 5.07
N ASN A 160 -12.68 1.58 4.02
CA ASN A 160 -12.36 0.68 2.90
C ASN A 160 -11.08 1.09 2.15
N PHE A 161 -10.79 2.39 2.04
CA PHE A 161 -9.55 2.87 1.44
C PHE A 161 -8.33 2.44 2.27
N ILE A 162 -8.36 2.63 3.60
CA ILE A 162 -7.28 2.18 4.50
C ILE A 162 -7.06 0.68 4.37
N ASP A 163 -8.13 -0.11 4.37
CA ASP A 163 -8.08 -1.58 4.25
C ASP A 163 -7.55 -2.02 2.87
N THR A 164 -8.02 -1.41 1.79
CA THR A 164 -7.58 -1.73 0.42
C THR A 164 -6.09 -1.50 0.20
N TYR A 165 -5.53 -0.46 0.80
CA TYR A 165 -4.10 -0.11 0.67
C TYR A 165 -3.26 -0.57 1.86
N TYR A 166 -3.76 -1.51 2.65
CA TYR A 166 -3.13 -2.03 3.87
C TYR A 166 -1.66 -2.40 3.70
N ASP A 167 -1.31 -3.18 2.66
CA ASP A 167 0.06 -3.61 2.42
C ASP A 167 1.02 -2.43 2.21
N ILE A 168 0.58 -1.40 1.49
CA ILE A 168 1.36 -0.18 1.25
C ILE A 168 1.51 0.63 2.56
N PHE A 169 0.46 0.72 3.37
CA PHE A 169 0.53 1.37 4.68
C PHE A 169 1.56 0.69 5.59
N ASN A 170 1.56 -0.64 5.65
CA ASN A 170 2.55 -1.39 6.44
C ASN A 170 3.98 -1.19 5.96
N GLU A 171 4.19 -1.15 4.64
CA GLU A 171 5.52 -0.84 4.10
C GLU A 171 5.99 0.57 4.49
N ILE A 172 5.12 1.57 4.39
CA ILE A 172 5.39 2.95 4.82
C ILE A 172 5.72 2.98 6.31
N THR A 173 4.91 2.33 7.15
CA THR A 173 5.13 2.24 8.60
C THR A 173 6.45 1.56 8.93
N ALA A 174 6.77 0.44 8.27
CA ALA A 174 8.05 -0.26 8.46
C ALA A 174 9.26 0.58 8.07
N ILE A 175 9.13 1.46 7.07
CA ILE A 175 10.17 2.40 6.67
C ILE A 175 10.31 3.52 7.69
N SER A 176 9.21 4.14 8.10
CA SER A 176 9.20 5.32 8.97
C SER A 176 9.54 4.98 10.41
N SER A 177 9.23 3.77 10.91
CA SER A 177 9.44 3.35 12.30
C SER A 177 10.76 2.62 12.57
N LYS A 178 11.74 2.68 11.64
CA LYS A 178 12.98 1.87 11.70
C LYS A 178 13.81 2.04 12.96
N ASN A 179 13.85 3.23 13.55
CA ASN A 179 14.64 3.48 14.76
C ASN A 179 13.75 3.78 15.98
N SER A 180 14.30 3.57 17.19
CA SER A 180 13.55 3.76 18.44
C SER A 180 13.10 5.21 18.65
N ALA A 181 13.96 6.18 18.35
CA ALA A 181 13.62 7.59 18.48
C ALA A 181 12.46 7.98 17.56
N ARG A 182 12.42 7.43 16.35
CA ARG A 182 11.29 7.70 15.43
C ARG A 182 10.00 7.04 15.91
N ARG A 183 10.07 5.83 16.49
CA ARG A 183 8.89 5.19 17.09
C ARG A 183 8.29 5.99 18.24
N GLU A 184 9.15 6.54 19.11
CA GLU A 184 8.71 7.44 20.18
C GLU A 184 8.06 8.71 19.64
N ASN A 185 8.61 9.28 18.58
CA ASN A 185 8.00 10.43 17.90
C ASN A 185 6.62 10.09 17.29
N ILE A 186 6.47 8.92 16.65
CA ILE A 186 5.18 8.45 16.11
C ILE A 186 4.14 8.36 17.23
N TYR A 187 4.51 7.78 18.38
CA TYR A 187 3.64 7.74 19.55
C TYR A 187 3.18 9.14 19.97
N ASN A 188 4.13 10.08 20.11
CA ASN A 188 3.82 11.46 20.50
C ASN A 188 2.96 12.20 19.46
N GLU A 189 3.18 11.92 18.18
CA GLU A 189 2.37 12.46 17.08
C GLU A 189 0.92 11.96 17.14
N HIS A 190 0.71 10.65 17.33
CA HIS A 190 -0.62 10.07 17.51
C HIS A 190 -1.29 10.57 18.80
N LEU A 191 -0.53 10.66 19.90
CA LEU A 191 -1.02 11.20 21.17
C LEU A 191 -1.53 12.64 21.02
N ALA A 192 -0.83 13.47 20.24
CA ALA A 192 -1.28 14.84 19.95
C ALA A 192 -2.62 14.85 19.20
N ILE A 193 -2.81 13.93 18.23
CA ILE A 193 -4.08 13.79 17.51
C ILE A 193 -5.20 13.39 18.47
N VAL A 194 -4.99 12.38 19.33
CA VAL A 194 -6.01 11.90 20.28
C VAL A 194 -6.35 13.00 21.30
N ASN A 195 -5.36 13.71 21.83
CA ASN A 195 -5.57 14.80 22.77
C ASN A 195 -6.39 15.95 22.16
N ALA A 196 -6.12 16.31 20.91
CA ALA A 196 -6.91 17.33 20.21
C ALA A 196 -8.35 16.86 19.95
N ILE A 197 -8.55 15.58 19.61
CA ILE A 197 -9.90 14.98 19.48
C ILE A 197 -10.62 15.01 20.83
N LYS A 198 -9.97 14.63 21.92
CA LYS A 198 -10.52 14.65 23.27
C LYS A 198 -10.90 16.07 23.73
N ALA A 199 -10.07 17.05 23.38
CA ALA A 199 -10.34 18.46 23.62
C ALA A 199 -11.42 19.06 22.70
N ARG A 200 -11.92 18.27 21.72
CA ARG A 200 -12.87 18.73 20.69
C ARG A 200 -12.33 19.91 19.86
N ASP A 201 -10.99 20.03 19.75
CA ASP A 201 -10.33 21.10 18.99
C ASP A 201 -10.04 20.64 17.55
N LYS A 202 -10.95 20.99 16.63
CA LYS A 202 -10.84 20.67 15.21
C LYS A 202 -9.62 21.29 14.54
N LYS A 203 -9.20 22.48 14.98
CA LYS A 203 -8.05 23.18 14.40
C LYS A 203 -6.76 22.44 14.76
N GLU A 204 -6.60 22.12 16.04
CA GLU A 204 -5.43 21.40 16.53
C GLU A 204 -5.39 19.96 15.99
N ALA A 205 -6.51 19.25 15.96
CA ALA A 205 -6.57 17.90 15.40
C ALA A 205 -6.10 17.84 13.93
N LYS A 206 -6.53 18.80 13.09
CA LYS A 206 -6.05 18.89 11.70
C LYS A 206 -4.57 19.25 11.62
N ALA A 207 -4.09 20.11 12.50
CA ALA A 207 -2.68 20.49 12.55
C ALA A 207 -1.81 19.28 12.94
N SER A 208 -2.24 18.51 13.94
CA SER A 208 -1.55 17.30 14.41
C SER A 208 -1.51 16.21 13.35
N VAL A 209 -2.60 15.94 12.64
CA VAL A 209 -2.63 15.01 11.49
C VAL A 209 -1.66 15.45 10.40
N ARG A 210 -1.69 16.72 10.02
CA ARG A 210 -0.77 17.25 9.00
C ARG A 210 0.69 17.13 9.45
N HIS A 211 0.98 17.39 10.72
CA HIS A 211 2.33 17.24 11.27
C HIS A 211 2.80 15.77 11.20
N HIS A 212 1.96 14.84 11.67
CA HIS A 212 2.25 13.41 11.61
C HIS A 212 2.59 12.95 10.17
N LEU A 213 1.71 13.22 9.21
CA LEU A 213 1.91 12.81 7.82
C LEU A 213 3.10 13.51 7.16
N HIS A 214 3.41 14.75 7.54
CA HIS A 214 4.63 15.43 7.14
C HIS A 214 5.87 14.68 7.63
N MET A 215 5.91 14.27 8.89
CA MET A 215 7.04 13.52 9.47
C MET A 215 7.20 12.12 8.84
N VAL A 216 6.10 11.47 8.47
CA VAL A 216 6.12 10.22 7.68
C VAL A 216 6.75 10.48 6.31
N ARG A 217 6.32 11.53 5.60
CA ARG A 217 6.87 11.94 4.29
C ARG A 217 8.37 12.20 4.36
N GLU A 218 8.84 12.93 5.36
CA GLU A 218 10.27 13.22 5.54
C GLU A 218 11.09 11.95 5.85
N SER A 219 10.52 10.99 6.56
CA SER A 219 11.16 9.69 6.80
C SER A 219 11.34 8.87 5.51
N LEU A 220 10.40 8.95 4.57
CA LEU A 220 10.51 8.31 3.25
C LEU A 220 11.59 8.98 2.41
N LYS A 221 11.60 10.31 2.32
CA LYS A 221 12.62 11.07 1.57
C LYS A 221 14.04 10.86 2.10
N ALA A 222 14.21 10.82 3.43
CA ALA A 222 15.50 10.58 4.05
C ALA A 222 16.09 9.21 3.73
N ARG A 223 15.23 8.22 3.39
CA ARG A 223 15.68 6.93 2.90
C ARG A 223 16.19 7.00 1.47
N GLU A 224 15.53 7.79 0.61
CA GLU A 224 15.97 8.00 -0.78
C GLU A 224 17.38 8.55 -0.84
N ALA A 225 17.65 9.60 -0.05
CA ALA A 225 18.98 10.24 0.01
C ALA A 225 20.11 9.32 0.50
N LYS A 226 19.79 8.18 1.13
CA LYS A 226 20.79 7.19 1.60
C LYS A 226 21.00 6.03 0.62
N GLN A 227 20.14 5.88 -0.39
CA GLN A 227 20.20 4.82 -1.39
C GLN A 227 20.69 5.32 -2.76
N ALA A 228 20.74 6.65 -2.96
CA ALA A 228 21.34 7.35 -4.09
C ALA A 228 22.82 7.65 -3.82
#